data_30b6d79f9f255882a01fc7ffdfbfbe1f
#
_entry.id   30b6d79f9f255882a01fc7ffdfbfbe1f
#
_cell.length_a   1.000
_cell.length_b   1.000
_cell.length_c   1.000
_cell.angle_alpha   90.00
_cell.angle_beta   90.00
_cell.angle_gamma   90.00
#
_symmetry.space_group_name_H-M   'P 1'
#
loop_
_entity.id
_entity.type
_entity.pdbx_description
1 polymer ?
#
loop_
_entity_poly.entity_id
_entity_poly.type
_entity_poly.pdbx_seq_one_letter_code
_entity_poly.pdbx_strand_id
1 'polypeptide(L)'
;MKAGVIRKLAREHDLPALEAAAQSLLEGEGAPFEIGGDDDGERLTHVMLAQRIRKRVDAGEDLKAVFREVMGGVRTVMTDS
;
A
#
# COMPACT_ATOMS: atom_id res chain seq x y z
N MET A 1 11.11 -3.10 -2.28
CA MET A 1 9.72 -3.06 -1.83
C MET A 1 9.48 -4.17 -0.81
N LYS A 2 8.78 -3.85 0.27
CA LYS A 2 8.60 -4.78 1.38
C LYS A 2 7.13 -5.17 1.51
N ALA A 3 6.80 -6.40 1.12
CA ALA A 3 5.43 -6.90 1.13
C ALA A 3 4.79 -6.85 2.52
N GLY A 4 5.56 -7.14 3.57
CA GLY A 4 5.05 -7.08 4.94
C GLY A 4 4.58 -5.69 5.35
N VAL A 5 5.25 -4.64 4.87
CA VAL A 5 4.85 -3.26 5.14
C VAL A 5 3.50 -2.96 4.48
N ILE A 6 3.32 -3.39 3.23
CA ILE A 6 2.08 -3.16 2.49
C ILE A 6 0.90 -3.85 3.18
N ARG A 7 1.09 -5.10 3.60
CA ARG A 7 0.03 -5.85 4.29
C ARG A 7 -0.34 -5.19 5.61
N LYS A 8 0.66 -4.76 6.38
CA LYS A 8 0.42 -4.10 7.65
C LYS A 8 -0.36 -2.81 7.48
N LEU A 9 0.03 -2.00 6.49
CA LEU A 9 -0.67 -0.75 6.20
C LEU A 9 -2.14 -0.99 5.86
N ALA A 10 -2.41 -1.96 4.98
CA ALA A 10 -3.77 -2.26 4.56
C ALA A 10 -4.62 -2.81 5.71
N ARG A 11 -3.99 -3.53 6.64
CA ARG A 11 -4.70 -4.11 7.78
C ARG A 11 -4.98 -3.10 8.88
N GLU A 12 -4.02 -2.21 9.16
CA GLU A 12 -4.08 -1.33 10.34
C GLU A 12 -4.66 0.04 10.06
N HIS A 13 -4.75 0.45 8.80
CA HIS A 13 -5.24 1.78 8.43
C HIS A 13 -6.40 1.68 7.45
N ASP A 14 -7.37 2.59 7.59
CA ASP A 14 -8.47 2.65 6.65
C ASP A 14 -8.09 3.45 5.41
N LEU A 15 -8.97 3.46 4.41
CA LEU A 15 -8.68 4.12 3.15
C LEU A 15 -8.43 5.62 3.29
N PRO A 16 -9.25 6.38 4.07
CA PRO A 16 -8.96 7.81 4.27
C PRO A 16 -7.59 8.07 4.89
N ALA A 17 -7.16 7.24 5.84
CA ALA A 17 -5.84 7.38 6.45
C ALA A 17 -4.72 7.14 5.44
N LEU A 18 -4.88 6.12 4.61
CA LEU A 18 -3.89 5.81 3.57
C LEU A 18 -3.85 6.92 2.52
N GLU A 19 -4.98 7.48 2.15
CA GLU A 19 -5.04 8.59 1.20
C GLU A 19 -4.33 9.82 1.75
N ALA A 20 -4.55 10.13 3.04
CA ALA A 20 -3.89 11.25 3.69
C ALA A 20 -2.37 11.04 3.73
N ALA A 21 -1.94 9.82 4.00
CA ALA A 21 -0.51 9.49 4.02
C ALA A 21 0.13 9.68 2.64
N ALA A 22 -0.55 9.23 1.59
CA ALA A 22 -0.06 9.41 0.22
C ALA A 22 0.06 10.89 -0.13
N GLN A 23 -0.94 11.67 0.23
CA GLN A 23 -0.93 13.11 -0.02
C GLN A 23 0.23 13.79 0.68
N SER A 24 0.44 13.47 1.96
CA SER A 24 1.54 14.05 2.73
C SER A 24 2.90 13.71 2.13
N LEU A 25 3.07 12.47 1.69
CA LEU A 25 4.33 12.06 1.07
C LEU A 25 4.57 12.79 -0.26
N LEU A 26 3.52 12.97 -1.06
CA LEU A 26 3.62 13.72 -2.32
C LEU A 26 3.98 15.18 -2.10
N GLU A 27 3.53 15.74 -1.00
CA GLU A 27 3.82 17.16 -0.66
C GLU A 27 5.16 17.33 0.06
N GLY A 28 5.86 16.24 0.34
CA GLY A 28 7.15 16.28 1.03
C GLY A 28 7.04 16.55 2.53
N GLU A 29 5.87 16.36 3.12
CA GLU A 29 5.62 16.67 4.53
C GLU A 29 5.81 15.47 5.45
N GLY A 30 6.19 14.32 4.90
CA GLY A 30 6.28 13.08 5.66
C GLY A 30 4.91 12.48 5.90
N ALA A 31 4.88 11.31 6.52
CA ALA A 31 3.62 10.59 6.74
C ALA A 31 3.05 10.89 8.12
N PRO A 32 1.71 10.85 8.27
CA PRO A 32 1.07 11.05 9.58
C PRO A 32 1.24 9.87 10.53
N PHE A 33 1.76 8.76 10.04
CA PHE A 33 2.08 7.58 10.84
C PHE A 33 3.32 6.91 10.25
N GLU A 34 3.88 5.95 10.97
CA GLU A 34 5.10 5.28 10.53
C GLU A 34 4.84 4.40 9.31
N ILE A 35 5.65 4.58 8.27
CA ILE A 35 5.59 3.77 7.05
C ILE A 35 6.98 3.26 6.75
N GLY A 36 7.14 1.94 6.67
CA GLY A 36 8.41 1.35 6.31
C GLY A 36 8.82 1.69 4.89
N GLY A 37 10.12 1.83 4.67
CA GLY A 37 10.67 2.15 3.35
C GLY A 37 11.98 2.90 3.50
N ASP A 38 12.85 2.78 2.50
CA ASP A 38 14.16 3.41 2.53
C ASP A 38 14.12 4.88 2.13
N ASP A 39 13.13 5.26 1.34
CA ASP A 39 12.93 6.65 0.92
C ASP A 39 11.45 6.94 0.73
N ASP A 40 11.13 8.20 0.45
CA ASP A 40 9.73 8.61 0.29
C ASP A 40 9.06 7.98 -0.93
N GLY A 41 9.81 7.73 -1.98
CA GLY A 41 9.29 7.05 -3.17
C GLY A 41 8.83 5.65 -2.85
N GLU A 42 9.65 4.91 -2.09
CA GLU A 42 9.28 3.56 -1.68
C GLU A 42 8.09 3.58 -0.73
N ARG A 43 8.10 4.51 0.23
CA ARG A 43 6.98 4.66 1.17
C ARG A 43 5.67 4.96 0.44
N LEU A 44 5.71 5.84 -0.53
CA LEU A 44 4.53 6.18 -1.34
C LEU A 44 4.03 4.97 -2.11
N THR A 45 4.93 4.18 -2.69
CA THR A 45 4.56 2.95 -3.39
C THR A 45 3.85 1.99 -2.45
N HIS A 46 4.38 1.82 -1.23
CA HIS A 46 3.75 0.96 -0.22
C HIS A 46 2.33 1.43 0.10
N VAL A 47 2.15 2.73 0.29
CA VAL A 47 0.84 3.29 0.62
C VAL A 47 -0.14 3.11 -0.54
N MET A 48 0.30 3.34 -1.77
CA MET A 48 -0.56 3.20 -2.94
C MET A 48 -1.03 1.76 -3.14
N LEU A 49 -0.14 0.79 -2.94
CA LEU A 49 -0.52 -0.61 -3.01
C LEU A 49 -1.47 -0.99 -1.87
N ALA A 50 -1.22 -0.45 -0.68
CA ALA A 50 -2.11 -0.68 0.46
C ALA A 50 -3.51 -0.10 0.21
N GLN A 51 -3.61 1.07 -0.44
CA GLN A 51 -4.90 1.65 -0.83
C GLN A 51 -5.65 0.72 -1.76
N ARG A 52 -4.97 0.15 -2.74
CA ARG A 52 -5.58 -0.77 -3.69
C ARG A 52 -6.16 -1.99 -2.97
N ILE A 53 -5.40 -2.53 -2.03
CA ILE A 53 -5.85 -3.67 -1.23
C ILE A 53 -7.04 -3.26 -0.35
N ARG A 54 -6.93 -2.12 0.33
CA ARG A 54 -7.97 -1.68 1.26
C ARG A 54 -9.31 -1.43 0.56
N LYS A 55 -9.30 -0.89 -0.64
CA LYS A 55 -10.52 -0.70 -1.42
C LYS A 55 -11.27 -2.01 -1.62
N ARG A 56 -10.56 -3.06 -1.95
CA ARG A 56 -11.18 -4.36 -2.20
C ARG A 56 -11.65 -5.02 -0.90
N VAL A 57 -10.88 -4.86 0.17
CA VAL A 57 -11.27 -5.38 1.48
C VAL A 57 -12.54 -4.68 1.97
N ASP A 58 -12.62 -3.36 1.78
CA ASP A 58 -13.80 -2.60 2.16
C ASP A 58 -15.03 -3.00 1.33
N ALA A 59 -14.81 -3.53 0.12
CA ALA A 59 -15.88 -4.04 -0.73
C ALA A 59 -16.33 -5.46 -0.34
N GLY A 60 -15.72 -6.04 0.69
CA GLY A 60 -16.12 -7.35 1.21
C GLY A 60 -15.18 -8.49 0.86
N GLU A 61 -14.04 -8.21 0.21
CA GLU A 61 -13.11 -9.26 -0.15
C GLU A 61 -12.16 -9.58 1.00
N ASP A 62 -11.58 -10.78 0.99
CA ASP A 62 -10.66 -11.22 2.02
C ASP A 62 -9.29 -10.57 1.86
N LEU A 63 -8.76 -9.99 2.94
CA LEU A 63 -7.48 -9.29 2.94
C LEU A 63 -6.34 -10.16 2.39
N LYS A 64 -6.24 -11.38 2.87
CA LYS A 64 -5.15 -12.28 2.48
C LYS A 64 -5.20 -12.61 1.00
N ALA A 65 -6.39 -12.88 0.48
CA ALA A 65 -6.58 -13.21 -0.94
C ALA A 65 -6.27 -11.99 -1.82
N VAL A 66 -6.78 -10.82 -1.44
CA VAL A 66 -6.54 -9.58 -2.18
C VAL A 66 -5.05 -9.23 -2.16
N PHE A 67 -4.41 -9.33 -1.01
CA PHE A 67 -2.98 -9.06 -0.89
C PHE A 67 -2.17 -9.94 -1.85
N ARG A 68 -2.46 -11.23 -1.86
CA ARG A 68 -1.77 -12.17 -2.73
C ARG A 68 -1.97 -11.82 -4.21
N GLU A 69 -3.19 -11.45 -4.57
CA GLU A 69 -3.52 -11.11 -5.96
C GLU A 69 -2.84 -9.81 -6.39
N VAL A 70 -2.87 -8.79 -5.56
CA VAL A 70 -2.25 -7.50 -5.88
C VAL A 70 -0.75 -7.66 -6.01
N MET A 71 -0.11 -8.35 -5.07
CA MET A 71 1.33 -8.56 -5.12
C MET A 71 1.73 -9.47 -6.28
N GLY A 72 0.90 -10.45 -6.61
CA GLY A 72 1.10 -11.30 -7.77
C GLY A 72 1.03 -10.52 -9.07
N GLY A 73 0.09 -9.59 -9.17
CA GLY A 73 -0.04 -8.72 -10.33
C GLY A 73 1.18 -7.83 -10.54
N VAL A 74 1.69 -7.26 -9.45
CA VAL A 74 2.92 -6.46 -9.49
C VAL A 74 4.09 -7.30 -10.01
N ARG A 75 4.21 -8.51 -9.47
CA ARG A 75 5.28 -9.43 -9.88
C ARG A 75 5.16 -9.80 -11.36
N THR A 76 3.95 -10.05 -11.82
CA THR A 76 3.69 -10.43 -13.22
C THR A 76 4.08 -9.29 -14.16
N VAL A 77 3.75 -8.06 -13.83
CA VAL A 77 4.11 -6.89 -14.64
C VAL A 77 5.63 -6.79 -14.75
N MET A 78 6.34 -7.00 -13.66
CA MET A 78 7.80 -6.96 -13.68
C MET A 78 8.41 -8.09 -14.50
N THR A 79 7.75 -9.23 -14.52
CA THR A 79 8.25 -10.40 -15.25
C THR A 79 8.05 -10.27 -16.76
N ASP A 80 6.96 -9.64 -17.15
CA ASP A 80 6.59 -9.51 -18.56
C ASP A 80 7.37 -8.41 -19.30
N SER A 81 8.05 -7.58 -18.57
CA SER A 81 8.88 -6.54 -19.18
C SER A 81 10.25 -7.08 -19.62
#